data_39c544e442ab04a8341ceab12cc5baa8
#
_entry.id   39c544e442ab04a8341ceab12cc5baa8
#
_cell.length_a   1.000
_cell.length_b   1.000
_cell.length_c   1.000
_cell.angle_alpha   90.00
_cell.angle_beta   90.00
_cell.angle_gamma   90.00
#
_symmetry.space_group_name_H-M   'P 1'
#
loop_
_entity.id
_entity.type
_entity.pdbx_description
1 polymer ?
#
loop_
_entity_poly.entity_id
_entity_poly.type
_entity_poly.pdbx_seq_one_letter_code
_entity_poly.pdbx_strand_id
1 'polypeptide(L)'
;MINEPLYFLPGENGFKGQILDDFLASGYYRMQHLIFTTNHTTLEPGKESIPVFWLRTEVKKIRENKAALAIRKKCLSFTVTCKKAEITTELEELYRLYKNHVDFSASATCWDYLHLDEFDNPYDSRMIEVRDGNCLIAAGFFDFGKNAIAGILN
;
A
#
# COMPACT_ATOMS: atom_id res chain seq x y z
N MET A 1 -22.17 -11.44 15.84
CA MET A 1 -21.27 -12.43 15.23
C MET A 1 -20.06 -11.68 14.71
N ILE A 2 -18.87 -11.93 15.26
CA ILE A 2 -17.61 -11.41 14.72
C ILE A 2 -17.39 -12.25 13.46
N ASN A 3 -17.54 -11.64 12.30
CA ASN A 3 -17.17 -12.30 11.05
C ASN A 3 -15.64 -12.44 11.04
N GLU A 4 -15.16 -13.67 11.03
CA GLU A 4 -13.75 -13.93 10.83
C GLU A 4 -13.30 -13.32 9.49
N PRO A 5 -12.08 -12.80 9.41
CA PRO A 5 -11.57 -12.28 8.15
C PRO A 5 -11.53 -13.40 7.09
N LEU A 6 -12.07 -13.11 5.92
CA LEU A 6 -12.01 -14.02 4.79
C LEU A 6 -10.77 -13.71 3.96
N TYR A 7 -9.93 -14.71 3.70
CA TYR A 7 -8.69 -14.55 2.94
C TYR A 7 -8.52 -15.63 1.89
N PHE A 8 -7.74 -15.30 0.86
CA PHE A 8 -7.36 -16.22 -0.21
C PHE A 8 -5.85 -16.25 -0.40
N LEU A 9 -5.36 -17.44 -0.70
CA LEU A 9 -4.00 -17.67 -1.16
C LEU A 9 -3.90 -17.38 -2.67
N PRO A 10 -2.73 -16.96 -3.16
CA PRO A 10 -2.53 -16.76 -4.59
C PRO A 10 -2.63 -18.11 -5.34
N GLY A 11 -3.36 -18.12 -6.45
CA GLY A 11 -3.30 -19.20 -7.42
C GLY A 11 -2.07 -19.05 -8.33
N GLU A 12 -1.97 -19.89 -9.38
CA GLU A 12 -0.83 -19.89 -10.32
C GLU A 12 -0.56 -18.55 -10.98
N ASN A 13 -1.59 -17.73 -11.23
CA ASN A 13 -1.45 -16.39 -11.83
C ASN A 13 -1.31 -15.27 -10.81
N GLY A 14 -1.30 -15.60 -9.51
CA GLY A 14 -1.30 -14.62 -8.42
C GLY A 14 -2.54 -13.71 -8.45
N PHE A 15 -2.37 -12.53 -7.86
CA PHE A 15 -3.36 -11.45 -7.82
C PHE A 15 -2.93 -10.32 -8.76
N LYS A 16 -2.94 -10.58 -10.07
CA LYS A 16 -2.46 -9.63 -11.09
C LYS A 16 -3.57 -9.30 -12.10
N GLY A 17 -3.46 -8.15 -12.74
CA GLY A 17 -4.34 -7.75 -13.82
C GLY A 17 -5.82 -7.74 -13.41
N GLN A 18 -6.69 -8.41 -14.19
CA GLN A 18 -8.12 -8.45 -13.94
C GLN A 18 -8.48 -9.15 -12.63
N ILE A 19 -7.70 -10.16 -12.21
CA ILE A 19 -7.93 -10.88 -10.96
C ILE A 19 -7.87 -9.90 -9.77
N LEU A 20 -6.84 -9.04 -9.72
CA LEU A 20 -6.75 -8.03 -8.68
C LEU A 20 -7.90 -7.03 -8.75
N ASP A 21 -8.29 -6.57 -9.95
CA ASP A 21 -9.42 -5.66 -10.12
C ASP A 21 -10.72 -6.23 -9.51
N ASP A 22 -10.99 -7.51 -9.73
CA ASP A 22 -12.19 -8.19 -9.24
C ASP A 22 -12.19 -8.33 -7.72
N PHE A 23 -11.05 -8.67 -7.13
CA PHE A 23 -10.90 -8.70 -5.67
C PHE A 23 -11.05 -7.32 -5.04
N LEU A 24 -10.39 -6.30 -5.59
CA LEU A 24 -10.53 -4.92 -5.10
C LEU A 24 -11.97 -4.41 -5.25
N ALA A 25 -12.66 -4.78 -6.34
CA ALA A 25 -14.07 -4.44 -6.54
C ALA A 25 -14.98 -5.07 -5.50
N SER A 26 -14.60 -6.25 -5.00
CA SER A 26 -15.32 -7.01 -3.98
C SER A 26 -14.93 -6.64 -2.54
N GLY A 27 -14.07 -5.62 -2.35
CA GLY A 27 -13.67 -5.13 -1.03
C GLY A 27 -12.56 -5.95 -0.37
N TYR A 28 -11.73 -6.62 -1.16
CA TYR A 28 -10.55 -7.30 -0.67
C TYR A 28 -9.32 -6.40 -0.75
N TYR A 29 -8.34 -6.66 0.12
CA TYR A 29 -7.11 -5.89 0.22
C TYR A 29 -5.93 -6.81 0.51
N ARG A 30 -4.73 -6.42 0.09
CA ARG A 30 -3.51 -7.18 0.30
C ARG A 30 -3.12 -7.27 1.77
N MET A 31 -2.67 -8.44 2.19
CA MET A 31 -1.95 -8.69 3.43
C MET A 31 -0.77 -9.64 3.13
N GLN A 32 0.44 -9.08 3.00
CA GLN A 32 1.63 -9.83 2.57
C GLN A 32 1.40 -10.51 1.21
N HIS A 33 1.43 -11.86 1.13
CA HIS A 33 1.13 -12.65 -0.08
C HIS A 33 -0.35 -13.01 -0.22
N LEU A 34 -1.18 -12.73 0.79
CA LEU A 34 -2.60 -13.03 0.80
C LEU A 34 -3.42 -11.83 0.30
N ILE A 35 -4.66 -12.10 -0.06
CA ILE A 35 -5.68 -11.08 -0.19
C ILE A 35 -6.83 -11.37 0.76
N PHE A 36 -7.33 -10.37 1.49
CA PHE A 36 -8.32 -10.57 2.53
C PHE A 36 -9.38 -9.48 2.54
N THR A 37 -10.48 -9.76 3.19
CA THR A 37 -11.49 -8.76 3.55
C THR A 37 -11.94 -8.96 4.98
N THR A 38 -12.32 -7.88 5.61
CA THR A 38 -12.96 -7.87 6.93
C THR A 38 -13.85 -6.63 7.05
N ASN A 39 -14.87 -6.69 7.85
CA ASN A 39 -15.71 -5.54 8.19
C ASN A 39 -15.45 -5.00 9.61
N HIS A 40 -14.54 -5.65 10.35
CA HIS A 40 -14.15 -5.22 11.70
C HIS A 40 -12.65 -5.43 11.92
N THR A 41 -12.06 -4.59 12.76
CA THR A 41 -10.68 -4.74 13.22
C THR A 41 -10.55 -4.34 14.69
N THR A 42 -9.47 -4.77 15.34
CA THR A 42 -9.07 -4.30 16.67
C THR A 42 -7.75 -3.55 16.52
N LEU A 43 -7.67 -2.31 17.00
CA LEU A 43 -6.44 -1.51 16.93
C LEU A 43 -5.38 -2.01 17.93
N GLU A 44 -5.81 -2.57 19.04
CA GLU A 44 -4.92 -3.12 20.07
C GLU A 44 -5.49 -4.45 20.59
N PRO A 45 -4.64 -5.42 20.94
CA PRO A 45 -5.09 -6.68 21.53
C PRO A 45 -5.97 -6.45 22.77
N GLY A 46 -7.14 -7.09 22.80
CA GLY A 46 -8.08 -7.01 23.92
C GLY A 46 -8.98 -5.77 23.96
N LYS A 47 -8.85 -4.85 23.00
CA LYS A 47 -9.78 -3.73 22.83
C LYS A 47 -11.02 -4.10 22.02
N GLU A 48 -12.01 -3.21 22.08
CA GLU A 48 -13.25 -3.35 21.34
C GLU A 48 -13.00 -3.38 19.82
N SER A 49 -13.74 -4.24 19.14
CA SER A 49 -13.72 -4.35 17.69
C SER A 49 -14.46 -3.15 17.06
N ILE A 50 -13.81 -2.49 16.12
CA ILE A 50 -14.37 -1.35 15.40
C ILE A 50 -14.69 -1.72 13.94
N PRO A 51 -15.77 -1.15 13.36
CA PRO A 51 -16.09 -1.39 11.95
C PRO A 51 -15.07 -0.75 11.03
N VAL A 52 -14.72 -1.43 9.93
CA VAL A 52 -13.86 -0.91 8.86
C VAL A 52 -14.61 -0.85 7.54
N PHE A 53 -14.21 0.15 6.72
CA PHE A 53 -14.76 0.36 5.39
C PHE A 53 -13.63 0.43 4.38
N TRP A 54 -13.74 -0.35 3.32
CA TRP A 54 -12.81 -0.30 2.19
C TRP A 54 -13.18 0.84 1.26
N LEU A 55 -12.32 1.85 1.18
CA LEU A 55 -12.57 3.03 0.37
C LEU A 55 -12.07 2.82 -1.05
N ARG A 56 -12.87 3.22 -2.02
CA ARG A 56 -12.56 3.17 -3.44
C ARG A 56 -12.88 4.51 -4.10
N THR A 57 -11.93 5.02 -4.88
CA THR A 57 -12.09 6.30 -5.56
C THR A 57 -11.92 6.13 -7.06
N GLU A 58 -12.83 6.69 -7.82
CA GLU A 58 -12.72 6.76 -9.27
C GLU A 58 -11.77 7.91 -9.65
N VAL A 59 -10.57 7.57 -10.15
CA VAL A 59 -9.48 8.53 -10.41
C VAL A 59 -9.93 9.68 -11.32
N LYS A 60 -10.77 9.39 -12.31
CA LYS A 60 -11.33 10.41 -13.23
C LYS A 60 -12.19 11.46 -12.53
N LYS A 61 -12.71 11.15 -11.35
CA LYS A 61 -13.53 12.08 -10.54
C LYS A 61 -12.73 12.90 -9.54
N ILE A 62 -11.43 12.60 -9.37
CA ILE A 62 -10.57 13.37 -8.49
C ILE A 62 -10.44 14.79 -9.04
N ARG A 63 -10.70 15.77 -8.18
CA ARG A 63 -10.51 17.19 -8.50
C ARG A 63 -9.46 17.76 -7.56
N GLU A 64 -8.44 18.39 -8.12
CA GLU A 64 -7.46 19.11 -7.34
C GLU A 64 -8.07 20.37 -6.75
N ASN A 65 -7.98 20.51 -5.46
CA ASN A 65 -8.37 21.73 -4.76
C ASN A 65 -7.16 22.68 -4.64
N LYS A 66 -7.41 23.90 -4.14
CA LYS A 66 -6.36 24.93 -3.97
C LYS A 66 -5.19 24.45 -3.08
N ALA A 67 -5.50 23.66 -2.04
CA ALA A 67 -4.48 23.11 -1.14
C ALA A 67 -3.57 22.11 -1.86
N ALA A 68 -4.14 21.18 -2.64
CA ALA A 68 -3.37 20.21 -3.45
C ALA A 68 -2.46 20.91 -4.46
N LEU A 69 -2.97 21.95 -5.13
CA LEU A 69 -2.16 22.76 -6.06
C LEU A 69 -1.02 23.50 -5.36
N ALA A 70 -1.24 24.02 -4.15
CA ALA A 70 -0.21 24.67 -3.35
C ALA A 70 0.89 23.70 -2.91
N ILE A 71 0.51 22.46 -2.48
CA ILE A 71 1.46 21.39 -2.16
C ILE A 71 2.27 21.01 -3.41
N ARG A 72 1.61 20.78 -4.54
CA ARG A 72 2.28 20.45 -5.80
C ARG A 72 3.34 21.50 -6.17
N LYS A 73 3.03 22.79 -6.02
CA LYS A 73 4.00 23.86 -6.28
C LYS A 73 5.23 23.81 -5.37
N LYS A 74 5.04 23.46 -4.08
CA LYS A 74 6.16 23.30 -3.15
C LYS A 74 7.05 22.09 -3.45
N CYS A 75 6.48 21.06 -4.08
CA CYS A 75 7.17 19.81 -4.38
C CYS A 75 7.79 19.77 -5.79
N LEU A 76 7.78 20.87 -6.56
CA LEU A 76 8.31 20.90 -7.93
C LEU A 76 9.81 20.64 -8.04
N SER A 77 10.58 20.87 -6.97
CA SER A 77 12.02 20.61 -6.94
C SER A 77 12.36 19.13 -6.74
N PHE A 78 11.42 18.32 -6.32
CA PHE A 78 11.66 16.91 -6.04
C PHE A 78 11.56 16.08 -7.31
N THR A 79 12.44 15.09 -7.41
CA THR A 79 12.37 14.07 -8.46
C THR A 79 11.44 12.95 -8.04
N VAL A 80 10.47 12.61 -8.89
CA VAL A 80 9.52 11.53 -8.66
C VAL A 80 9.72 10.45 -9.72
N THR A 81 9.96 9.21 -9.31
CA THR A 81 10.11 8.06 -10.21
C THR A 81 9.16 6.95 -9.83
N CYS A 82 8.61 6.25 -10.83
CA CYS A 82 7.82 5.04 -10.63
C CYS A 82 8.57 3.86 -11.25
N LYS A 83 8.81 2.81 -10.47
CA LYS A 83 9.56 1.61 -10.90
C LYS A 83 8.96 0.34 -10.28
N LYS A 84 9.47 -0.83 -10.69
CA LYS A 84 9.14 -2.09 -10.00
C LYS A 84 9.51 -1.95 -8.52
N ALA A 85 8.65 -2.48 -7.64
CA ALA A 85 8.90 -2.42 -6.20
C ALA A 85 10.14 -3.26 -5.85
N GLU A 86 11.03 -2.67 -5.09
CA GLU A 86 12.23 -3.30 -4.54
C GLU A 86 12.52 -2.72 -3.16
N ILE A 87 13.11 -3.52 -2.28
CA ILE A 87 13.50 -3.06 -0.95
C ILE A 87 15.02 -2.89 -0.92
N THR A 88 15.45 -1.64 -0.69
CA THR A 88 16.85 -1.26 -0.58
C THR A 88 17.18 -0.89 0.86
N THR A 89 18.48 -0.87 1.19
CA THR A 89 18.93 -0.41 2.52
C THR A 89 18.48 1.02 2.82
N GLU A 90 18.52 1.92 1.82
CA GLU A 90 18.07 3.31 1.97
C GLU A 90 16.57 3.38 2.29
N LEU A 91 15.76 2.50 1.67
CA LEU A 91 14.33 2.42 1.94
C LEU A 91 14.04 1.88 3.34
N GLU A 92 14.76 0.85 3.80
CA GLU A 92 14.60 0.34 5.17
C GLU A 92 14.96 1.40 6.22
N GLU A 93 15.96 2.23 5.94
CA GLU A 93 16.32 3.36 6.80
C GLU A 93 15.20 4.40 6.85
N LEU A 94 14.59 4.74 5.69
CA LEU A 94 13.44 5.62 5.62
C LEU A 94 12.24 5.04 6.39
N TYR A 95 11.98 3.73 6.23
CA TYR A 95 10.92 3.04 6.97
C TYR A 95 11.15 3.05 8.48
N ARG A 96 12.39 2.87 8.92
CA ARG A 96 12.77 2.97 10.34
C ARG A 96 12.47 4.36 10.92
N LEU A 97 12.71 5.42 10.14
CA LEU A 97 12.36 6.79 10.54
C LEU A 97 10.84 6.96 10.63
N TYR A 98 10.10 6.46 9.64
CA TYR A 98 8.64 6.46 9.65
C TYR A 98 8.07 5.78 10.89
N LYS A 99 8.55 4.57 11.24
CA LYS A 99 8.10 3.83 12.44
C LYS A 99 8.25 4.61 13.73
N ASN A 100 9.28 5.44 13.86
CA ASN A 100 9.51 6.23 15.07
C ASN A 100 8.50 7.37 15.23
N HIS A 101 7.69 7.65 14.21
CA HIS A 101 6.74 8.77 14.19
C HIS A 101 5.26 8.35 14.15
N VAL A 102 4.99 7.07 13.98
CA VAL A 102 3.62 6.55 14.04
C VAL A 102 3.27 6.07 15.45
N ASP A 103 2.02 6.20 15.83
CA ASP A 103 1.48 5.88 17.16
C ASP A 103 0.80 4.50 17.22
N PHE A 104 0.98 3.69 16.17
CA PHE A 104 0.44 2.33 16.08
C PHE A 104 1.58 1.31 15.87
N SER A 105 1.27 0.03 16.11
CA SER A 105 2.21 -1.06 15.88
C SER A 105 2.42 -1.28 14.37
N ALA A 106 3.62 -0.98 13.88
CA ALA A 106 4.04 -1.25 12.51
C ALA A 106 4.99 -2.47 12.47
N SER A 107 5.09 -3.14 11.31
CA SER A 107 6.00 -4.26 11.08
C SER A 107 7.45 -3.89 11.41
N ALA A 108 8.29 -4.87 11.74
CA ALA A 108 9.68 -4.62 12.13
C ALA A 108 10.46 -3.93 11.01
N THR A 109 10.30 -4.40 9.78
CA THR A 109 10.94 -3.89 8.57
C THR A 109 9.90 -3.63 7.48
N CYS A 110 10.29 -2.87 6.45
CA CYS A 110 9.50 -2.71 5.24
C CYS A 110 9.33 -4.06 4.52
N TRP A 111 10.36 -4.90 4.56
CA TRP A 111 10.32 -6.24 4.00
C TRP A 111 9.27 -7.12 4.69
N ASP A 112 9.20 -7.12 6.03
CA ASP A 112 8.18 -7.87 6.79
C ASP A 112 6.76 -7.41 6.48
N TYR A 113 6.59 -6.15 6.09
CA TYR A 113 5.30 -5.60 5.72
C TYR A 113 4.88 -6.03 4.31
N LEU A 114 5.79 -5.95 3.36
CA LEU A 114 5.48 -6.10 1.92
C LEU A 114 5.70 -7.51 1.38
N HIS A 115 6.65 -8.26 1.94
CA HIS A 115 7.05 -9.58 1.43
C HIS A 115 7.24 -9.56 -0.10
N LEU A 116 8.16 -8.70 -0.58
CA LEU A 116 8.48 -8.57 -2.01
C LEU A 116 9.57 -9.57 -2.39
N ASP A 117 9.23 -10.83 -2.55
CA ASP A 117 10.14 -11.84 -3.08
C ASP A 117 10.21 -11.74 -4.60
N GLU A 118 11.42 -11.71 -5.19
CA GLU A 118 11.59 -11.55 -6.63
C GLU A 118 10.94 -12.67 -7.44
N PHE A 119 10.90 -13.89 -6.89
CA PHE A 119 10.42 -15.08 -7.58
C PHE A 119 8.96 -15.41 -7.28
N ASP A 120 8.39 -14.90 -6.20
CA ASP A 120 7.10 -15.36 -5.69
C ASP A 120 6.10 -14.24 -5.36
N ASN A 121 6.38 -13.00 -5.78
CA ASN A 121 5.43 -11.91 -5.54
C ASN A 121 4.15 -12.13 -6.36
N PRO A 122 3.02 -12.42 -5.70
CA PRO A 122 1.76 -12.67 -6.39
C PRO A 122 1.11 -11.42 -6.97
N TYR A 123 1.70 -10.23 -6.78
CA TYR A 123 1.19 -8.95 -7.24
C TYR A 123 2.10 -8.30 -8.28
N ASP A 124 1.56 -7.42 -9.12
CA ASP A 124 2.35 -6.45 -9.90
C ASP A 124 2.61 -5.22 -9.02
N SER A 125 3.60 -5.36 -8.13
CA SER A 125 3.94 -4.32 -7.16
C SER A 125 4.90 -3.32 -7.76
N ARG A 126 4.57 -2.03 -7.61
CA ARG A 126 5.41 -0.91 -8.00
C ARG A 126 5.61 0.06 -6.85
N MET A 127 6.66 0.85 -6.94
CA MET A 127 6.95 1.89 -5.98
C MET A 127 7.10 3.23 -6.66
N ILE A 128 6.69 4.28 -5.95
CA ILE A 128 7.01 5.66 -6.28
C ILE A 128 8.05 6.11 -5.27
N GLU A 129 9.20 6.58 -5.78
CA GLU A 129 10.22 7.24 -4.98
C GLU A 129 10.14 8.74 -5.19
N VAL A 130 10.31 9.49 -4.11
CA VAL A 130 10.46 10.94 -4.14
C VAL A 130 11.82 11.29 -3.56
N ARG A 131 12.62 12.03 -4.33
CA ARG A 131 13.98 12.41 -3.94
C ARG A 131 14.17 13.91 -3.92
N ASP A 132 14.92 14.38 -2.92
CA ASP A 132 15.51 15.72 -2.90
C ASP A 132 17.01 15.59 -3.23
N GLY A 133 17.39 15.94 -4.45
CA GLY A 133 18.70 15.59 -4.98
C GLY A 133 18.91 14.07 -4.98
N ASN A 134 19.92 13.60 -4.26
CA ASN A 134 20.23 12.17 -4.11
C ASN A 134 19.55 11.51 -2.90
N CYS A 135 18.90 12.27 -2.02
CA CYS A 135 18.30 11.75 -0.79
C CYS A 135 16.88 11.23 -1.05
N LEU A 136 16.60 9.99 -0.69
CA LEU A 136 15.24 9.45 -0.68
C LEU A 136 14.47 10.05 0.51
N ILE A 137 13.40 10.80 0.22
CA ILE A 137 12.61 11.50 1.25
C ILE A 137 11.21 10.95 1.43
N ALA A 138 10.69 10.22 0.43
CA ALA A 138 9.43 9.51 0.56
C ALA A 138 9.39 8.33 -0.42
N ALA A 139 8.64 7.30 -0.06
CA ALA A 139 8.34 6.18 -0.94
C ALA A 139 6.88 5.73 -0.72
N GLY A 140 6.23 5.27 -1.78
CA GLY A 140 4.90 4.69 -1.72
C GLY A 140 4.82 3.42 -2.56
N PHE A 141 4.12 2.40 -2.05
CA PHE A 141 3.97 1.10 -2.70
C PHE A 141 2.53 0.89 -3.16
N PHE A 142 2.41 0.31 -4.34
CA PHE A 142 1.13 0.11 -5.01
C PHE A 142 1.12 -1.23 -5.75
N ASP A 143 -0.02 -1.92 -5.70
CA ASP A 143 -0.28 -3.07 -6.55
C ASP A 143 -1.16 -2.67 -7.72
N PHE A 144 -0.78 -3.11 -8.91
CA PHE A 144 -1.45 -2.76 -10.16
C PHE A 144 -2.31 -3.92 -10.66
N GLY A 145 -3.61 -3.64 -10.81
CA GLY A 145 -4.51 -4.45 -11.60
C GLY A 145 -4.48 -4.03 -13.08
N LYS A 146 -5.47 -4.43 -13.84
CA LYS A 146 -5.67 -3.99 -15.22
C LYS A 146 -6.22 -2.56 -15.29
N ASN A 147 -7.15 -2.21 -14.41
CA ASN A 147 -7.88 -0.94 -14.38
C ASN A 147 -7.89 -0.29 -12.98
N ALA A 148 -7.39 -0.97 -11.96
CA ALA A 148 -7.37 -0.49 -10.59
C ALA A 148 -5.95 -0.48 -10.03
N ILE A 149 -5.74 0.34 -9.01
CA ILE A 149 -4.48 0.46 -8.25
C ILE A 149 -4.86 0.41 -6.77
N ALA A 150 -4.13 -0.40 -5.99
CA ALA A 150 -4.23 -0.42 -4.55
C ALA A 150 -2.98 0.21 -3.92
N GLY A 151 -3.15 1.26 -3.09
CA GLY A 151 -2.06 1.76 -2.24
C GLY A 151 -1.82 0.80 -1.08
N ILE A 152 -0.55 0.47 -0.82
CA ILE A 152 -0.20 -0.54 0.19
C ILE A 152 0.50 0.11 1.38
N LEU A 153 1.53 0.89 1.13
CA LEU A 153 2.31 1.60 2.14
C LEU A 153 2.75 2.95 1.56
N ASN A 154 2.54 4.03 2.32
CA ASN A 154 2.92 5.40 1.94
C ASN A 154 3.49 6.15 3.14
#